data_429ddd02ca723f01975a2d4f87f2af54
#
_entry.id   429ddd02ca723f01975a2d4f87f2af54
#
_cell.length_a   1.000
_cell.length_b   1.000
_cell.length_c   1.000
_cell.angle_alpha   90.00
_cell.angle_beta   90.00
_cell.angle_gamma   90.00
#
_symmetry.space_group_name_H-M   'P 1'
#
loop_
_entity.id
_entity.type
_entity.pdbx_description
1 polymer ?
#
loop_
_entity_poly.entity_id
_entity_poly.type
_entity_poly.pdbx_seq_one_letter_code
_entity_poly.pdbx_strand_id
1 'polypeptide(L)'
;GAAATVEILRFLEFSAFYSHRSMDGVIEGNEITSIYKTGLHRTEKEADKVNAFTLQLMGGNITYEKNNLKVGMTGIYYFFNRSYQPVLRTYAKYNLQGNYFHNVGVDYKYRWNRFTLTGEAAMGKQGYSLLNQLKYNILTGYQLLIVHRYYSHDYWAMFARSFGESSAPQNENGWYLATEASPLAHWKFFASLDLFSFPWWKYRISKPSQGVDGMFQSLYSPKRNLSMYVNYRYKRKERDVAGTDGKVIL
;
A
#
# COMPACT_ATOMS: atom_id res chain seq x y z
N GLY A 1 5.38 -17.83 -16.23
CA GLY A 1 5.64 -18.09 -14.81
C GLY A 1 5.05 -19.41 -14.35
N ALA A 2 5.48 -19.87 -13.19
CA ALA A 2 4.97 -21.05 -12.52
C ALA A 2 4.78 -20.76 -11.03
N ALA A 3 3.80 -21.41 -10.40
CA ALA A 3 3.57 -21.34 -8.99
C ALA A 3 3.07 -22.68 -8.46
N ALA A 4 3.39 -23.00 -7.21
CA ALA A 4 2.92 -24.18 -6.53
C ALA A 4 2.64 -23.86 -5.06
N THR A 5 1.64 -24.52 -4.51
CA THR A 5 1.28 -24.50 -3.10
C THR A 5 1.19 -25.92 -2.59
N VAL A 6 1.79 -26.17 -1.43
CA VAL A 6 1.84 -27.49 -0.79
C VAL A 6 1.50 -27.34 0.69
N GLU A 7 0.58 -28.15 1.18
CA GLU A 7 0.36 -28.34 2.60
C GLU A 7 1.42 -29.30 3.16
N ILE A 8 2.39 -28.76 3.90
CA ILE A 8 3.49 -29.56 4.49
C ILE A 8 2.99 -30.34 5.71
N LEU A 9 2.20 -29.68 6.54
CA LEU A 9 1.57 -30.21 7.74
C LEU A 9 0.15 -29.63 7.84
N ARG A 10 -0.73 -30.27 8.58
CA ARG A 10 -2.16 -29.88 8.77
C ARG A 10 -2.39 -28.37 9.05
N PHE A 11 -1.38 -27.65 9.53
CA PHE A 11 -1.48 -26.22 9.88
C PHE A 11 -0.40 -25.37 9.20
N LEU A 12 0.38 -25.96 8.30
CA LEU A 12 1.52 -25.32 7.69
C LEU A 12 1.46 -25.47 6.16
N GLU A 13 1.29 -24.34 5.49
CA GLU A 13 1.26 -24.26 4.03
C GLU A 13 2.52 -23.53 3.53
N PHE A 14 3.06 -24.01 2.44
CA PHE A 14 4.17 -23.37 1.71
C PHE A 14 3.75 -23.12 0.27
N SER A 15 3.96 -21.89 -0.18
CA SER A 15 3.77 -21.48 -1.56
C SER A 15 5.06 -20.93 -2.13
N ALA A 16 5.36 -21.24 -3.39
CA ALA A 16 6.48 -20.65 -4.10
C ALA A 16 6.08 -20.30 -5.53
N PHE A 17 6.75 -19.31 -6.11
CA PHE A 17 6.52 -18.91 -7.48
C PHE A 17 7.79 -18.40 -8.16
N TYR A 18 7.79 -18.52 -9.48
CA TYR A 18 8.78 -17.91 -10.36
C TYR A 18 8.08 -17.25 -11.54
N SER A 19 8.53 -16.08 -11.94
CA SER A 19 8.03 -15.34 -13.10
C SER A 19 9.18 -14.71 -13.87
N HIS A 20 9.16 -14.87 -15.19
CA HIS A 20 10.04 -14.16 -16.12
C HIS A 20 9.17 -13.43 -17.14
N ARG A 21 9.35 -12.11 -17.27
CA ARG A 21 8.55 -11.30 -18.19
C ARG A 21 9.32 -10.08 -18.68
N SER A 22 8.92 -9.59 -19.84
CA SER A 22 9.34 -8.27 -20.33
C SER A 22 8.57 -7.16 -19.61
N MET A 23 9.20 -6.02 -19.48
CA MET A 23 8.66 -4.83 -18.84
C MET A 23 8.89 -3.60 -19.72
N ASP A 24 7.95 -2.68 -19.64
CA ASP A 24 8.04 -1.40 -20.35
C ASP A 24 8.87 -0.41 -19.54
N GLY A 25 9.67 0.39 -20.24
CA GLY A 25 10.53 1.36 -19.57
C GLY A 25 11.25 2.28 -20.55
N VAL A 26 12.00 3.21 -20.01
CA VAL A 26 12.94 4.04 -20.76
C VAL A 26 14.35 3.52 -20.48
N ILE A 27 15.08 3.26 -21.56
CA ILE A 27 16.48 2.86 -21.51
C ILE A 27 17.33 4.00 -22.05
N GLU A 28 18.35 4.39 -21.31
CA GLU A 28 19.38 5.33 -21.73
C GLU A 28 20.74 4.63 -21.64
N GLY A 29 21.37 4.43 -22.78
CA GLY A 29 22.57 3.58 -22.86
C GLY A 29 22.24 2.13 -22.50
N ASN A 30 22.77 1.66 -21.36
CA ASN A 30 22.50 0.30 -20.85
C ASN A 30 21.74 0.30 -19.51
N GLU A 31 21.13 1.43 -19.14
CA GLU A 31 20.48 1.62 -17.84
C GLU A 31 18.97 1.88 -18.00
N ILE A 32 18.18 1.39 -17.07
CA ILE A 32 16.75 1.66 -16.96
C ILE A 32 16.58 2.96 -16.19
N THR A 33 16.13 4.02 -16.84
CA THR A 33 15.89 5.32 -16.17
C THR A 33 14.46 5.48 -15.65
N SER A 34 13.51 4.73 -16.26
CA SER A 34 12.11 4.77 -15.81
C SER A 34 11.41 3.44 -16.09
N ILE A 35 10.53 3.04 -15.19
CA ILE A 35 9.71 1.82 -15.29
C ILE A 35 8.25 2.21 -15.50
N TYR A 36 7.62 1.68 -16.55
CA TYR A 36 6.22 1.90 -16.87
C TYR A 36 5.38 0.71 -16.46
N LYS A 37 4.32 0.97 -15.68
CA LYS A 37 3.42 -0.07 -15.14
C LYS A 37 2.00 0.02 -15.69
N THR A 38 1.74 0.97 -16.59
CA THR A 38 0.38 1.24 -17.09
C THR A 38 -0.05 0.28 -18.21
N GLY A 39 0.91 -0.27 -18.96
CA GLY A 39 0.64 -1.11 -20.13
C GLY A 39 -0.09 -0.37 -21.26
N LEU A 40 -0.01 0.96 -21.30
CA LEU A 40 -0.63 1.79 -22.34
C LEU A 40 0.35 2.03 -23.47
N HIS A 41 -0.07 1.72 -24.73
CA HIS A 41 0.73 1.84 -25.95
C HIS A 41 -0.07 2.57 -27.05
N ARG A 42 -0.58 3.77 -26.74
CA ARG A 42 -1.50 4.54 -27.59
C ARG A 42 -0.81 5.51 -28.54
N THR A 43 0.45 5.84 -28.25
CA THR A 43 1.25 6.79 -29.05
C THR A 43 2.59 6.16 -29.42
N GLU A 44 3.25 6.68 -30.46
CA GLU A 44 4.60 6.22 -30.84
C GLU A 44 5.57 6.27 -29.67
N LYS A 45 5.58 7.35 -28.90
CA LYS A 45 6.42 7.49 -27.70
C LYS A 45 6.11 6.48 -26.58
N GLU A 46 4.90 5.95 -26.52
CA GLU A 46 4.53 4.86 -25.61
C GLU A 46 4.95 3.52 -26.22
N ALA A 47 4.86 3.34 -27.55
CA ALA A 47 5.29 2.15 -28.25
C ALA A 47 6.81 1.92 -28.17
N ASP A 48 7.62 2.96 -28.19
CA ASP A 48 9.09 2.89 -28.04
C ASP A 48 9.54 2.34 -26.68
N LYS A 49 8.65 2.28 -25.71
CA LYS A 49 8.93 1.81 -24.34
C LYS A 49 8.55 0.36 -24.08
N VAL A 50 7.93 -0.29 -25.07
CA VAL A 50 7.42 -1.65 -24.97
C VAL A 50 8.57 -2.64 -24.84
N ASN A 51 8.45 -3.56 -23.87
CA ASN A 51 9.40 -4.67 -23.69
C ASN A 51 10.88 -4.25 -23.59
N ALA A 52 11.14 -3.10 -22.99
CA ALA A 52 12.47 -2.46 -22.96
C ALA A 52 13.50 -3.25 -22.15
N PHE A 53 13.06 -4.01 -21.13
CA PHE A 53 13.94 -4.83 -20.29
C PHE A 53 13.20 -6.04 -19.75
N THR A 54 13.93 -6.99 -19.13
CA THR A 54 13.34 -8.18 -18.54
C THR A 54 13.41 -8.15 -17.01
N LEU A 55 12.35 -8.67 -16.40
CA LEU A 55 12.23 -8.90 -14.97
C LEU A 55 12.16 -10.41 -14.71
N GLN A 56 13.02 -10.89 -13.84
CA GLN A 56 12.88 -12.19 -13.20
C GLN A 56 12.43 -11.96 -11.75
N LEU A 57 11.40 -12.67 -11.33
CA LEU A 57 10.79 -12.55 -10.02
C LEU A 57 10.60 -13.95 -9.43
N MET A 58 11.09 -14.17 -8.24
CA MET A 58 10.87 -15.38 -7.46
C MET A 58 10.46 -15.03 -6.05
N GLY A 59 9.66 -15.86 -5.45
CA GLY A 59 9.24 -15.66 -4.07
C GLY A 59 8.62 -16.89 -3.47
N GLY A 60 8.44 -16.83 -2.17
CA GLY A 60 7.78 -17.86 -1.40
C GLY A 60 7.09 -17.28 -0.16
N ASN A 61 6.13 -18.02 0.29
CA ASN A 61 5.39 -17.74 1.51
C ASN A 61 5.27 -19.02 2.33
N ILE A 62 5.44 -18.92 3.61
CA ILE A 62 5.11 -19.96 4.57
C ILE A 62 4.04 -19.43 5.52
N THR A 63 2.93 -20.14 5.65
CA THR A 63 1.80 -19.75 6.48
C THR A 63 1.51 -20.83 7.50
N TYR A 64 1.46 -20.44 8.76
CA TYR A 64 0.95 -21.25 9.87
C TYR A 64 -0.42 -20.73 10.26
N GLU A 65 -1.43 -21.60 10.25
CA GLU A 65 -2.79 -21.25 10.66
C GLU A 65 -3.36 -22.33 11.59
N LYS A 66 -3.63 -21.95 12.85
CA LYS A 66 -4.23 -22.83 13.85
C LYS A 66 -5.18 -22.05 14.74
N ASN A 67 -6.41 -22.54 14.88
CA ASN A 67 -7.45 -21.91 15.70
C ASN A 67 -7.69 -20.44 15.30
N ASN A 68 -7.37 -19.54 16.22
CA ASN A 68 -7.60 -18.10 16.06
C ASN A 68 -6.34 -17.34 15.57
N LEU A 69 -5.22 -18.01 15.39
CA LEU A 69 -3.95 -17.44 15.01
C LEU A 69 -3.56 -17.87 13.60
N LYS A 70 -3.23 -16.90 12.77
CA LYS A 70 -2.53 -17.07 11.49
C LYS A 70 -1.28 -16.21 11.50
N VAL A 71 -0.13 -16.78 11.12
CA VAL A 71 1.13 -16.07 10.93
C VAL A 71 1.71 -16.51 9.58
N GLY A 72 2.11 -15.55 8.80
CA GLY A 72 2.76 -15.76 7.50
C GLY A 72 4.14 -15.12 7.45
N MET A 73 5.03 -15.69 6.66
CA MET A 73 6.30 -15.08 6.28
C MET A 73 6.45 -15.17 4.78
N THR A 74 6.68 -14.02 4.13
CA THR A 74 6.82 -13.90 2.69
C THR A 74 8.19 -13.35 2.32
N GLY A 75 8.86 -13.97 1.36
CA GLY A 75 10.09 -13.46 0.76
C GLY A 75 9.94 -13.32 -0.74
N ILE A 76 10.40 -12.19 -1.29
CA ILE A 76 10.39 -11.90 -2.72
C ILE A 76 11.77 -11.41 -3.11
N TYR A 77 12.30 -11.97 -4.19
CA TYR A 77 13.53 -11.52 -4.84
C TYR A 77 13.25 -11.25 -6.30
N TYR A 78 13.76 -10.14 -6.82
CA TYR A 78 13.60 -9.78 -8.23
C TYR A 78 14.83 -9.13 -8.81
N PHE A 79 15.07 -9.42 -10.09
CA PHE A 79 16.26 -9.06 -10.83
C PHE A 79 15.87 -8.46 -12.18
N PHE A 80 16.52 -7.37 -12.56
CA PHE A 80 16.46 -6.76 -13.88
C PHE A 80 17.70 -7.11 -14.69
N ASN A 81 17.54 -7.40 -15.97
CA ASN A 81 18.68 -7.68 -16.86
C ASN A 81 19.56 -6.43 -17.14
N ARG A 82 19.10 -5.25 -16.72
CA ARG A 82 19.81 -3.97 -16.79
C ARG A 82 19.74 -3.26 -15.45
N SER A 83 20.72 -2.39 -15.16
CA SER A 83 20.72 -1.61 -13.93
C SER A 83 19.60 -0.55 -13.94
N TYR A 84 18.81 -0.47 -12.89
CA TYR A 84 17.83 0.59 -12.68
C TYR A 84 18.52 1.80 -12.06
N GLN A 85 18.58 2.90 -12.80
CA GLN A 85 19.22 4.16 -12.44
C GLN A 85 18.26 5.32 -12.68
N PRO A 86 17.22 5.49 -11.83
CA PRO A 86 16.29 6.59 -11.97
C PRO A 86 16.97 7.93 -11.68
N VAL A 87 16.47 9.00 -12.28
CA VAL A 87 16.92 10.36 -11.94
C VAL A 87 16.54 10.67 -10.49
N LEU A 88 17.54 10.81 -9.64
CA LEU A 88 17.35 11.11 -8.22
C LEU A 88 17.10 12.61 -8.01
N ARG A 89 15.83 12.98 -7.89
CA ARG A 89 15.42 14.31 -7.42
C ARG A 89 15.33 14.30 -5.90
N THR A 90 15.37 15.46 -5.25
CA THR A 90 15.36 15.57 -3.78
C THR A 90 14.23 14.73 -3.13
N TYR A 91 13.03 14.77 -3.67
CA TYR A 91 11.90 13.98 -3.15
C TYR A 91 12.01 12.46 -3.44
N ALA A 92 12.82 12.08 -4.43
CA ALA A 92 13.06 10.71 -4.84
C ALA A 92 14.48 10.23 -4.49
N LYS A 93 15.18 10.94 -3.61
CA LYS A 93 16.58 10.68 -3.22
C LYS A 93 16.81 9.24 -2.74
N TYR A 94 15.82 8.65 -2.11
CA TYR A 94 15.89 7.30 -1.54
C TYR A 94 15.31 6.21 -2.45
N ASN A 95 15.01 6.54 -3.73
CA ASN A 95 14.66 5.51 -4.69
C ASN A 95 15.83 4.54 -4.87
N LEU A 96 15.53 3.27 -4.88
CA LEU A 96 16.54 2.22 -5.04
C LEU A 96 17.16 2.27 -6.42
N GLN A 97 18.46 1.93 -6.48
CA GLN A 97 19.25 1.77 -7.68
C GLN A 97 19.84 0.35 -7.71
N GLY A 98 20.18 -0.11 -8.93
CA GLY A 98 20.79 -1.40 -9.15
C GLY A 98 19.91 -2.35 -9.95
N ASN A 99 20.31 -3.61 -10.00
CA ASN A 99 19.64 -4.63 -10.81
C ASN A 99 18.96 -5.74 -9.99
N TYR A 100 19.20 -5.83 -8.69
CA TYR A 100 18.59 -6.84 -7.82
C TYR A 100 17.97 -6.18 -6.57
N PHE A 101 16.82 -6.72 -6.18
CA PHE A 101 16.02 -6.21 -5.06
C PHE A 101 15.36 -7.35 -4.33
N HIS A 102 15.04 -7.14 -3.08
CA HIS A 102 14.32 -8.11 -2.26
C HIS A 102 13.39 -7.39 -1.28
N ASN A 103 12.35 -8.09 -0.89
CA ASN A 103 11.49 -7.72 0.22
C ASN A 103 11.19 -8.99 1.03
N VAL A 104 11.21 -8.85 2.35
CA VAL A 104 10.81 -9.90 3.29
C VAL A 104 9.79 -9.29 4.23
N GLY A 105 8.71 -10.01 4.50
CA GLY A 105 7.65 -9.57 5.38
C GLY A 105 7.11 -10.70 6.24
N VAL A 106 6.57 -10.30 7.38
CA VAL A 106 5.82 -11.17 8.28
C VAL A 106 4.44 -10.56 8.46
N ASP A 107 3.41 -11.37 8.30
CA ASP A 107 2.03 -10.99 8.54
C ASP A 107 1.42 -11.84 9.66
N TYR A 108 0.42 -11.27 10.32
CA TYR A 108 -0.30 -11.99 11.35
C TYR A 108 -1.78 -11.60 11.40
N LYS A 109 -2.59 -12.53 11.87
CA LYS A 109 -4.00 -12.33 12.20
C LYS A 109 -4.33 -13.11 13.45
N TYR A 110 -4.86 -12.41 14.45
CA TYR A 110 -5.33 -13.01 15.70
C TYR A 110 -6.77 -12.60 15.98
N ARG A 111 -7.64 -13.56 16.27
CA ARG A 111 -9.02 -13.33 16.64
C ARG A 111 -9.23 -13.70 18.10
N TRP A 112 -9.77 -12.76 18.85
CA TRP A 112 -10.12 -12.98 20.24
C TRP A 112 -11.47 -12.36 20.57
N ASN A 113 -12.48 -13.18 20.81
CA ASN A 113 -13.86 -12.74 21.03
C ASN A 113 -14.34 -11.76 19.93
N ARG A 114 -14.55 -10.50 20.32
CA ARG A 114 -15.01 -9.41 19.44
C ARG A 114 -13.86 -8.65 18.76
N PHE A 115 -12.63 -8.96 19.10
CA PHE A 115 -11.45 -8.32 18.54
C PHE A 115 -10.84 -9.14 17.39
N THR A 116 -10.39 -8.45 16.38
CA THR A 116 -9.52 -9.02 15.34
C THR A 116 -8.34 -8.08 15.18
N LEU A 117 -7.15 -8.59 15.46
CA LEU A 117 -5.88 -7.90 15.25
C LEU A 117 -5.24 -8.49 13.99
N THR A 118 -4.86 -7.62 13.04
CA THR A 118 -4.10 -8.01 11.85
C THR A 118 -2.94 -7.04 11.67
N GLY A 119 -1.86 -7.51 11.11
CA GLY A 119 -0.74 -6.63 10.79
C GLY A 119 0.25 -7.28 9.86
N GLU A 120 1.12 -6.43 9.35
CA GLU A 120 2.22 -6.77 8.47
C GLU A 120 3.43 -5.89 8.83
N ALA A 121 4.60 -6.51 8.93
CA ALA A 121 5.88 -5.84 8.99
C ALA A 121 6.73 -6.33 7.84
N ALA A 122 7.29 -5.43 7.05
CA ALA A 122 8.13 -5.78 5.92
C ALA A 122 9.38 -4.91 5.85
N MET A 123 10.46 -5.49 5.35
CA MET A 123 11.71 -4.80 5.05
C MET A 123 12.14 -5.07 3.62
N GLY A 124 12.80 -4.09 3.02
CA GLY A 124 13.38 -4.21 1.70
C GLY A 124 14.91 -4.17 1.74
N LYS A 125 15.53 -3.94 0.59
CA LYS A 125 16.97 -3.66 0.49
C LYS A 125 17.36 -2.46 1.36
N GLN A 126 16.45 -1.51 1.51
CA GLN A 126 16.53 -0.37 2.43
C GLN A 126 15.15 -0.15 3.03
N GLY A 127 15.12 0.36 4.26
CA GLY A 127 13.90 0.74 4.93
C GLY A 127 12.95 -0.40 5.31
N TYR A 128 11.86 -0.02 5.96
CA TYR A 128 10.85 -0.95 6.45
C TYR A 128 9.45 -0.33 6.42
N SER A 129 8.45 -1.19 6.47
CA SER A 129 7.05 -0.82 6.55
C SER A 129 6.35 -1.58 7.66
N LEU A 130 5.39 -0.92 8.30
CA LEU A 130 4.52 -1.49 9.32
C LEU A 130 3.07 -1.10 9.02
N LEU A 131 2.17 -2.06 9.02
CA LEU A 131 0.74 -1.85 8.94
C LEU A 131 0.05 -2.69 10.00
N ASN A 132 -0.68 -2.06 10.91
CA ASN A 132 -1.40 -2.75 11.97
C ASN A 132 -2.86 -2.31 11.98
N GLN A 133 -3.76 -3.23 12.20
CA GLN A 133 -5.19 -2.99 12.22
C GLN A 133 -5.82 -3.71 13.41
N LEU A 134 -6.61 -2.98 14.17
CA LEU A 134 -7.48 -3.51 15.22
C LEU A 134 -8.94 -3.27 14.83
N LYS A 135 -9.69 -4.34 14.66
CA LYS A 135 -11.14 -4.30 14.48
C LYS A 135 -11.82 -4.77 15.77
N TYR A 136 -12.77 -3.99 16.25
CA TYR A 136 -13.60 -4.31 17.41
C TYR A 136 -15.09 -4.31 17.03
N ASN A 137 -15.74 -5.47 17.12
CA ASN A 137 -17.17 -5.61 16.93
C ASN A 137 -17.87 -5.39 18.29
N ILE A 138 -18.33 -4.16 18.56
CA ILE A 138 -18.94 -3.77 19.84
C ILE A 138 -20.21 -4.60 20.11
N LEU A 139 -21.10 -4.63 19.13
CA LEU A 139 -22.30 -5.45 19.07
C LEU A 139 -22.75 -5.58 17.60
N THR A 140 -23.83 -6.30 17.35
CA THR A 140 -24.39 -6.43 15.99
C THR A 140 -24.75 -5.06 15.42
N GLY A 141 -24.18 -4.73 14.26
CA GLY A 141 -24.38 -3.43 13.60
C GLY A 141 -23.49 -2.29 14.13
N TYR A 142 -22.53 -2.57 15.05
CA TYR A 142 -21.61 -1.54 15.58
C TYR A 142 -20.18 -2.08 15.58
N GLN A 143 -19.31 -1.41 14.85
CA GLN A 143 -17.90 -1.78 14.76
C GLN A 143 -16.98 -0.56 14.77
N LEU A 144 -15.81 -0.75 15.33
CA LEU A 144 -14.71 0.20 15.35
C LEU A 144 -13.51 -0.41 14.63
N LEU A 145 -12.81 0.39 13.84
CA LEU A 145 -11.59 0.05 13.15
C LEU A 145 -10.53 1.11 13.47
N ILE A 146 -9.35 0.64 13.87
CA ILE A 146 -8.16 1.46 14.05
C ILE A 146 -7.08 0.87 13.18
N VAL A 147 -6.45 1.70 12.34
CA VAL A 147 -5.30 1.32 11.51
C VAL A 147 -4.15 2.26 11.79
N HIS A 148 -3.00 1.70 12.08
CA HIS A 148 -1.73 2.42 12.12
C HIS A 148 -0.85 1.97 10.97
N ARG A 149 -0.26 2.92 10.25
CA ARG A 149 0.70 2.67 9.18
C ARG A 149 1.96 3.50 9.35
N TYR A 150 3.09 2.86 9.11
CA TYR A 150 4.38 3.52 9.04
C TYR A 150 5.18 2.94 7.88
N TYR A 151 5.56 3.79 6.94
CA TYR A 151 6.38 3.44 5.78
C TYR A 151 7.59 4.36 5.79
N SER A 152 8.78 3.81 6.03
CA SER A 152 9.99 4.62 6.03
C SER A 152 10.22 5.28 4.67
N HIS A 153 10.90 6.41 4.65
CA HIS A 153 11.11 7.19 3.43
C HIS A 153 12.00 6.47 2.40
N ASP A 154 12.78 5.50 2.82
CA ASP A 154 13.68 4.67 2.04
C ASP A 154 13.13 3.25 1.77
N TYR A 155 11.96 2.89 2.32
CA TYR A 155 11.33 1.62 2.00
C TYR A 155 10.85 1.61 0.54
N TRP A 156 11.18 0.55 -0.16
CA TRP A 156 10.77 0.38 -1.53
C TRP A 156 10.34 -1.05 -1.83
N ALA A 157 9.13 -1.20 -2.32
CA ALA A 157 8.56 -2.47 -2.73
C ALA A 157 7.79 -2.27 -4.04
N MET A 158 8.36 -2.71 -5.15
CA MET A 158 7.88 -2.43 -6.50
C MET A 158 6.44 -2.90 -6.75
N PHE A 159 6.07 -4.01 -6.13
CA PHE A 159 4.77 -4.66 -6.33
C PHE A 159 3.81 -4.48 -5.17
N ALA A 160 4.26 -3.87 -4.08
CA ALA A 160 3.40 -3.64 -2.94
C ALA A 160 2.38 -2.53 -3.20
N ARG A 161 1.17 -2.77 -2.75
CA ARG A 161 0.14 -1.76 -2.56
C ARG A 161 -0.37 -1.88 -1.14
N SER A 162 -0.37 -0.80 -0.42
CA SER A 162 -0.78 -0.80 0.97
C SER A 162 -1.79 0.31 1.24
N PHE A 163 -2.46 0.22 2.37
CA PHE A 163 -3.38 1.26 2.81
C PHE A 163 -2.61 2.54 3.11
N GLY A 164 -2.93 3.63 2.44
CA GLY A 164 -2.26 4.92 2.62
C GLY A 164 -2.77 6.00 1.70
N GLU A 165 -2.29 7.19 1.92
CA GLU A 165 -2.55 8.36 1.09
C GLU A 165 -1.74 8.35 -0.21
N SER A 166 -0.58 7.70 -0.19
CA SER A 166 0.30 7.51 -1.34
C SER A 166 0.00 6.19 -2.06
N SER A 167 0.26 6.15 -3.37
CA SER A 167 0.09 4.93 -4.17
C SER A 167 1.13 3.83 -3.86
N ALA A 168 2.28 4.22 -3.34
CA ALA A 168 3.34 3.32 -2.89
C ALA A 168 3.48 3.41 -1.37
N PRO A 169 3.79 2.29 -0.67
CA PRO A 169 4.04 2.27 0.77
C PRO A 169 5.43 2.84 1.08
N GLN A 170 5.60 4.14 0.94
CA GLN A 170 6.86 4.84 1.17
C GLN A 170 6.59 6.23 1.74
N ASN A 171 7.43 6.65 2.70
CA ASN A 171 7.43 8.01 3.25
C ASN A 171 6.07 8.43 3.81
N GLU A 172 5.47 7.60 4.66
CA GLU A 172 4.16 7.91 5.23
C GLU A 172 4.02 7.33 6.64
N ASN A 173 3.50 8.15 7.56
CA ASN A 173 3.08 7.72 8.90
C ASN A 173 1.65 8.21 9.12
N GLY A 174 0.75 7.33 9.55
CA GLY A 174 -0.65 7.71 9.70
C GLY A 174 -1.47 6.81 10.61
N TRP A 175 -2.55 7.41 11.11
CA TRP A 175 -3.59 6.76 11.89
C TRP A 175 -4.93 6.94 11.22
N TYR A 176 -5.61 5.84 10.98
CA TYR A 176 -6.97 5.84 10.47
C TYR A 176 -7.91 5.25 11.50
N LEU A 177 -8.95 5.99 11.81
CA LEU A 177 -10.05 5.59 12.68
C LEU A 177 -11.32 5.50 11.85
N ALA A 178 -12.09 4.44 11.98
CA ALA A 178 -13.40 4.34 11.34
C ALA A 178 -14.40 3.63 12.24
N THR A 179 -15.65 4.04 12.14
CA THR A 179 -16.75 3.40 12.83
C THR A 179 -17.94 3.22 11.91
N GLU A 180 -18.63 2.13 12.10
CA GLU A 180 -19.91 1.84 11.46
C GLU A 180 -20.94 1.60 12.56
N ALA A 181 -22.14 2.19 12.41
CA ALA A 181 -23.23 2.06 13.36
C ALA A 181 -24.58 1.96 12.64
N SER A 182 -25.43 1.06 13.12
CA SER A 182 -26.81 0.89 12.64
C SER A 182 -27.79 1.05 13.83
N PRO A 183 -27.94 2.29 14.38
CA PRO A 183 -28.74 2.54 15.58
C PRO A 183 -30.24 2.45 15.36
N LEU A 184 -30.70 2.63 14.12
CA LEU A 184 -32.10 2.64 13.73
C LEU A 184 -32.36 1.66 12.59
N ALA A 185 -33.57 1.15 12.51
CA ALA A 185 -34.00 0.31 11.39
C ALA A 185 -33.80 1.05 10.06
N HIS A 186 -33.25 0.36 9.08
CA HIS A 186 -32.98 0.90 7.74
C HIS A 186 -31.87 1.96 7.64
N TRP A 187 -31.27 2.38 8.75
CA TRP A 187 -30.18 3.36 8.77
C TRP A 187 -28.85 2.72 9.07
N LYS A 188 -27.83 3.14 8.29
CA LYS A 188 -26.43 2.79 8.51
C LYS A 188 -25.59 4.06 8.41
N PHE A 189 -24.79 4.30 9.43
CA PHE A 189 -23.86 5.42 9.48
C PHE A 189 -22.43 4.90 9.40
N PHE A 190 -21.62 5.62 8.68
CA PHE A 190 -20.19 5.41 8.63
C PHE A 190 -19.47 6.74 8.87
N ALA A 191 -18.45 6.72 9.71
CA ALA A 191 -17.58 7.87 9.93
C ALA A 191 -16.13 7.41 9.92
N SER A 192 -15.23 8.20 9.33
CA SER A 192 -13.81 7.95 9.37
C SER A 192 -12.99 9.22 9.48
N LEU A 193 -11.79 9.06 10.06
CA LEU A 193 -10.78 10.10 10.20
C LEU A 193 -9.41 9.50 9.89
N ASP A 194 -8.71 10.05 8.93
CA ASP A 194 -7.34 9.72 8.57
C ASP A 194 -6.41 10.89 8.86
N LEU A 195 -5.46 10.66 9.75
CA LEU A 195 -4.41 11.61 10.12
C LEU A 195 -3.10 11.06 9.57
N PHE A 196 -2.44 11.80 8.69
CA PHE A 196 -1.23 11.33 8.03
C PHE A 196 -0.16 12.43 7.93
N SER A 197 1.08 11.97 7.90
CA SER A 197 2.26 12.81 7.73
C SER A 197 3.25 12.15 6.78
N PHE A 198 4.06 12.99 6.15
CA PHE A 198 5.14 12.60 5.26
C PHE A 198 6.45 13.14 5.83
N PRO A 199 7.26 12.31 6.48
CA PRO A 199 8.50 12.71 7.13
C PRO A 199 9.57 13.26 6.16
N TRP A 200 9.52 12.86 4.89
CA TRP A 200 10.41 13.32 3.83
C TRP A 200 9.63 14.11 2.76
N TRP A 201 10.36 14.83 1.92
CA TRP A 201 9.84 15.60 0.80
C TRP A 201 9.01 14.74 -0.16
N LYS A 202 8.03 15.37 -0.79
CA LYS A 202 7.21 14.76 -1.86
C LYS A 202 7.27 15.61 -3.13
N TYR A 203 6.79 15.06 -4.21
CA TYR A 203 6.63 15.85 -5.43
C TYR A 203 5.79 17.10 -5.17
N ARG A 204 6.36 18.29 -5.47
CA ARG A 204 5.79 19.62 -5.18
C ARG A 204 5.58 19.93 -3.70
N ILE A 205 6.34 19.30 -2.81
CA ILE A 205 6.33 19.60 -1.37
C ILE A 205 7.77 19.50 -0.86
N SER A 206 8.37 20.65 -0.60
CA SER A 206 9.79 20.81 -0.29
C SER A 206 10.13 20.74 1.20
N LYS A 207 9.21 20.26 2.02
CA LYS A 207 9.36 20.08 3.48
C LYS A 207 8.55 18.86 3.95
N PRO A 208 8.83 18.28 5.12
CA PRO A 208 7.93 17.34 5.77
C PRO A 208 6.52 17.93 5.86
N SER A 209 5.49 17.16 5.58
CA SER A 209 4.12 17.64 5.45
C SER A 209 3.11 16.71 6.10
N GLN A 210 1.93 17.21 6.35
CA GLN A 210 0.84 16.47 7.00
C GLN A 210 -0.50 16.77 6.38
N GLY A 211 -1.48 15.95 6.70
CA GLY A 211 -2.84 16.14 6.25
C GLY A 211 -3.85 15.39 7.09
N VAL A 212 -5.11 15.73 6.85
CA VAL A 212 -6.27 15.10 7.46
C VAL A 212 -7.32 14.83 6.38
N ASP A 213 -8.00 13.68 6.48
CA ASP A 213 -9.11 13.30 5.61
C ASP A 213 -10.23 12.71 6.46
N GLY A 214 -11.33 13.42 6.57
CA GLY A 214 -12.51 13.00 7.33
C GLY A 214 -13.68 12.72 6.39
N MET A 215 -14.42 11.64 6.66
CA MET A 215 -15.63 11.29 5.91
C MET A 215 -16.76 10.89 6.85
N PHE A 216 -17.94 11.32 6.51
CA PHE A 216 -19.19 10.87 7.13
C PHE A 216 -20.18 10.46 6.03
N GLN A 217 -20.78 9.31 6.19
CA GLN A 217 -21.81 8.80 5.29
C GLN A 217 -23.01 8.32 6.08
N SER A 218 -24.19 8.68 5.61
CA SER A 218 -25.49 8.19 6.08
C SER A 218 -26.16 7.44 4.95
N LEU A 219 -26.52 6.20 5.16
CA LEU A 219 -27.26 5.34 4.22
C LEU A 219 -28.61 5.01 4.82
N TYR A 220 -29.67 5.28 4.05
CA TYR A 220 -31.05 4.92 4.39
C TYR A 220 -31.61 3.93 3.35
N SER A 221 -32.03 2.75 3.79
CA SER A 221 -32.53 1.68 2.93
C SER A 221 -33.90 1.18 3.42
N PRO A 222 -35.00 1.93 3.18
CA PRO A 222 -36.33 1.59 3.69
C PRO A 222 -36.93 0.32 3.06
N LYS A 223 -36.50 0.00 1.84
CA LYS A 223 -36.94 -1.18 1.07
C LYS A 223 -35.76 -1.83 0.38
N ARG A 224 -35.87 -3.11 0.03
CA ARG A 224 -34.83 -3.90 -0.62
C ARG A 224 -34.34 -3.30 -1.96
N ASN A 225 -35.20 -2.59 -2.67
CA ASN A 225 -34.94 -1.98 -3.97
C ASN A 225 -34.73 -0.46 -3.93
N LEU A 226 -34.69 0.15 -2.74
CA LEU A 226 -34.50 1.58 -2.59
C LEU A 226 -33.44 1.86 -1.53
N SER A 227 -32.37 2.54 -1.94
CA SER A 227 -31.32 3.04 -1.05
C SER A 227 -30.98 4.48 -1.41
N MET A 228 -30.86 5.31 -0.40
CA MET A 228 -30.45 6.70 -0.50
C MET A 228 -29.24 6.94 0.41
N TYR A 229 -28.26 7.73 -0.02
CA TYR A 229 -27.12 8.05 0.81
C TYR A 229 -26.74 9.53 0.71
N VAL A 230 -26.18 10.05 1.80
CA VAL A 230 -25.52 11.34 1.87
C VAL A 230 -24.10 11.10 2.29
N ASN A 231 -23.16 11.69 1.58
CA ASN A 231 -21.73 11.58 1.87
C ASN A 231 -21.13 12.99 2.01
N TYR A 232 -20.45 13.22 3.11
CA TYR A 232 -19.67 14.44 3.35
C TYR A 232 -18.22 14.08 3.58
N ARG A 233 -17.30 14.73 2.87
CA ARG A 233 -15.86 14.54 3.00
C ARG A 233 -15.15 15.86 3.17
N TYR A 234 -14.30 15.93 4.16
CA TYR A 234 -13.38 17.04 4.39
C TYR A 234 -11.95 16.55 4.26
N LYS A 235 -11.17 17.16 3.36
CA LYS A 235 -9.77 16.80 3.15
C LYS A 235 -8.90 18.04 3.11
N ARG A 236 -7.82 18.02 3.89
CA ARG A 236 -6.84 19.09 3.98
C ARG A 236 -5.44 18.52 3.91
N LYS A 237 -4.61 19.06 3.03
CA LYS A 237 -3.21 18.69 2.84
C LYS A 237 -2.33 19.92 2.72
N GLU A 238 -1.10 19.80 3.16
CA GLU A 238 -0.06 20.81 2.90
C GLU A 238 0.52 20.64 1.50
N ARG A 239 0.78 21.75 0.83
CA ARG A 239 1.38 21.85 -0.50
C ARG A 239 2.24 23.11 -0.60
N ASP A 240 3.30 23.08 -1.42
CA ASP A 240 4.04 24.30 -1.76
C ASP A 240 3.20 25.21 -2.65
N VAL A 241 3.30 26.52 -2.44
CA VAL A 241 2.71 27.54 -3.31
C VAL A 241 3.80 28.14 -4.18
N ALA A 242 3.54 28.29 -5.46
CA ALA A 242 4.45 28.90 -6.40
C ALA A 242 4.78 30.35 -5.99
N GLY A 243 6.07 30.68 -5.89
CA GLY A 243 6.54 32.02 -5.56
C GLY A 243 6.64 32.37 -4.07
N THR A 244 6.41 31.40 -3.17
CA THR A 244 6.63 31.57 -1.73
C THR A 244 7.52 30.46 -1.17
N ASP A 245 8.43 30.79 -0.27
CA ASP A 245 9.25 29.81 0.48
C ASP A 245 8.43 29.08 1.56
N GLY A 246 7.12 29.19 1.55
CA GLY A 246 6.20 28.70 2.56
C GLY A 246 5.25 27.62 2.07
N LYS A 247 4.93 26.69 2.97
CA LYS A 247 3.83 25.76 2.80
C LYS A 247 2.48 26.49 2.91
N VAL A 248 1.56 26.19 2.02
CA VAL A 248 0.16 26.58 2.15
C VAL A 248 -0.70 25.34 2.37
N ILE A 249 -1.69 25.52 3.19
CA ILE A 249 -2.71 24.53 3.50
C ILE A 249 -3.81 24.65 2.45
N LEU A 250 -4.18 23.52 1.85
CA LEU A 250 -5.32 23.38 0.95
C LEU A 250 -6.41 22.54 1.60
#